data_d893e028e6396de23730f143fd19bddc
#
_entry.id   d893e028e6396de23730f143fd19bddc
#
_cell.length_a   1.000
_cell.length_b   1.000
_cell.length_c   1.000
_cell.angle_alpha   90.00
_cell.angle_beta   90.00
_cell.angle_gamma   90.00
#
_symmetry.space_group_name_H-M   'P 1'
#
loop_
_entity.id
_entity.type
_entity.pdbx_description
1 polymer ?
#
loop_
_entity_poly.entity_id
_entity_poly.type
_entity_poly.pdbx_seq_one_letter_code
_entity_poly.pdbx_strand_id
1 'polypeptide(L)'
;MKLNKEYLLHNTGSESILVPTGAAVFSGVVRGNKTLGAVLELLKTETTAAEIIAELKARFDAPEGVIETDVAKALTELRKIGALDG
;
A
#
# COMPACT_ATOMS: atom_id res chain seq x y z
N MET A 1 1.79 11.82 -0.18
CA MET A 1 2.19 10.73 0.70
C MET A 1 2.98 9.67 -0.06
N LYS A 2 3.84 8.99 0.62
CA LYS A 2 4.59 7.87 0.06
C LYS A 2 4.94 6.90 1.18
N LEU A 3 5.42 5.72 0.79
CA LEU A 3 5.82 4.69 1.75
C LEU A 3 7.03 5.17 2.54
N ASN A 4 6.99 4.98 3.85
CA ASN A 4 8.09 5.34 4.73
C ASN A 4 9.32 4.50 4.38
N LYS A 5 10.49 5.13 4.30
CA LYS A 5 11.75 4.45 3.94
C LYS A 5 12.18 3.39 4.96
N GLU A 6 11.57 3.38 6.14
CA GLU A 6 11.81 2.37 7.17
C GLU A 6 11.14 1.03 6.85
N TYR A 7 10.42 0.95 5.75
CA TYR A 7 9.73 -0.26 5.30
C TYR A 7 10.21 -0.67 3.92
N LEU A 8 10.39 -1.96 3.73
CA LEU A 8 10.79 -2.54 2.45
C LEU A 8 9.65 -3.37 1.87
N LEU A 9 9.39 -3.20 0.59
CA LEU A 9 8.37 -3.96 -0.13
C LEU A 9 9.00 -5.12 -0.88
N HIS A 10 8.47 -6.31 -0.65
CA HIS A 10 8.84 -7.51 -1.39
C HIS A 10 7.63 -8.08 -2.11
N ASN A 11 7.79 -8.36 -3.40
CA ASN A 11 6.77 -9.03 -4.20
C ASN A 11 7.22 -10.44 -4.52
N THR A 12 6.38 -11.42 -4.20
CA THR A 12 6.68 -12.83 -4.44
C THR A 12 5.92 -13.39 -5.65
N GLY A 13 5.26 -12.54 -6.42
CA GLY A 13 4.43 -12.95 -7.55
C GLY A 13 2.98 -13.19 -7.18
N SER A 14 2.71 -13.89 -6.08
CA SER A 14 1.35 -14.18 -5.62
C SER A 14 0.91 -13.28 -4.46
N GLU A 15 1.84 -12.69 -3.72
CA GLU A 15 1.52 -11.77 -2.64
C GLU A 15 2.58 -10.69 -2.51
N SER A 16 2.21 -9.62 -1.81
CA SER A 16 3.12 -8.53 -1.48
C SER A 16 3.35 -8.52 0.01
N ILE A 17 4.60 -8.33 0.41
CA ILE A 17 5.00 -8.34 1.82
C ILE A 17 5.71 -7.03 2.12
N LEU A 18 5.23 -6.32 3.13
CA LEU A 18 5.87 -5.11 3.63
C LEU A 18 6.62 -5.46 4.91
N VAL A 19 7.94 -5.23 4.89
CA VAL A 19 8.82 -5.62 5.99
C VAL A 19 9.38 -4.35 6.64
N PRO A 20 9.17 -4.16 7.95
CA PRO A 20 9.80 -3.04 8.65
C PRO A 20 11.30 -3.28 8.81
N THR A 21 12.07 -2.20 8.70
CA THR A 21 13.51 -2.24 8.99
C THR A 21 13.75 -1.96 10.46
N GLY A 22 15.00 -2.01 10.91
CA GLY A 22 15.34 -1.87 12.32
C GLY A 22 14.92 -0.58 13.00
N ALA A 23 14.68 0.49 12.22
CA ALA A 23 14.27 1.79 12.77
C ALA A 23 12.74 1.96 12.80
N ALA A 24 11.97 1.03 12.22
CA ALA A 24 10.52 1.12 12.19
C ALA A 24 9.92 0.84 13.57
N VAL A 25 8.82 1.52 13.88
CA VAL A 25 8.14 1.35 15.17
C VAL A 25 7.29 0.08 15.21
N PHE A 26 6.93 -0.45 14.06
CA PHE A 26 6.15 -1.69 13.95
C PHE A 26 7.07 -2.89 13.78
N SER A 27 6.86 -3.94 14.56
CA SER A 27 7.71 -5.13 14.56
C SER A 27 6.95 -6.35 14.05
N GLY A 28 6.55 -6.35 12.83
CA GLY A 28 5.87 -7.47 12.18
C GLY A 28 5.99 -7.32 10.69
N VAL A 29 5.31 -8.16 9.93
CA VAL A 29 5.24 -8.04 8.48
C VAL A 29 3.78 -7.85 8.07
N VAL A 30 3.58 -7.04 7.03
CA VAL A 30 2.25 -6.86 6.44
C VAL A 30 2.21 -7.63 5.13
N ARG A 31 1.24 -8.52 5.02
CA ARG A 31 1.02 -9.29 3.80
C ARG A 31 -0.29 -8.85 3.16
N GLY A 32 -0.33 -8.83 1.85
CA GLY A 32 -1.51 -8.40 1.14
C GLY A 32 -1.69 -9.07 -0.19
N ASN A 33 -2.87 -8.91 -0.73
CA ASN A 33 -3.23 -9.41 -2.05
C ASN A 33 -2.68 -8.50 -3.14
N LYS A 34 -3.05 -8.78 -4.41
CA LYS A 34 -2.59 -8.00 -5.57
C LYS A 34 -2.99 -6.52 -5.47
N THR A 35 -4.17 -6.23 -4.94
CA THR A 35 -4.62 -4.85 -4.79
C THR A 35 -3.73 -4.08 -3.81
N LEU A 36 -3.46 -4.66 -2.65
CA LEU A 36 -2.53 -4.03 -1.69
C LEU A 36 -1.14 -3.88 -2.29
N GLY A 37 -0.67 -4.89 -3.01
CA GLY A 37 0.62 -4.84 -3.70
C GLY A 37 0.70 -3.66 -4.67
N ALA A 38 -0.34 -3.44 -5.46
CA ALA A 38 -0.39 -2.32 -6.39
C ALA A 38 -0.39 -0.97 -5.65
N VAL A 39 -1.13 -0.87 -4.54
CA VAL A 39 -1.12 0.33 -3.71
C VAL A 39 0.30 0.62 -3.20
N LEU A 40 0.98 -0.40 -2.68
CA LEU A 40 2.33 -0.25 -2.15
C LEU A 40 3.34 0.14 -3.23
N GLU A 41 3.20 -0.43 -4.43
CA GLU A 41 4.06 -0.08 -5.56
C GLU A 41 3.92 1.40 -5.93
N LEU A 42 2.69 1.90 -5.96
CA LEU A 42 2.44 3.31 -6.27
C LEU A 42 2.96 4.24 -5.16
N LEU A 43 3.00 3.77 -3.93
CA LEU A 43 3.51 4.53 -2.79
C LEU A 43 5.03 4.58 -2.73
N LYS A 44 5.75 3.89 -3.59
CA LYS A 44 7.21 4.01 -3.68
C LYS A 44 7.64 5.42 -4.08
N THR A 45 6.77 6.14 -4.79
CA THR A 45 6.99 7.53 -5.14
C THR A 45 5.87 8.37 -4.55
N GLU A 46 6.10 9.68 -4.43
CA GLU A 46 5.08 10.58 -3.90
C GLU A 46 3.81 10.51 -4.72
N THR A 47 2.68 10.30 -4.05
CA THR A 47 1.38 10.18 -4.71
C THR A 47 0.26 10.59 -3.76
N THR A 48 -0.98 10.54 -4.24
CA THR A 48 -2.17 10.84 -3.45
C THR A 48 -3.16 9.69 -3.54
N ALA A 49 -4.13 9.65 -2.62
CA ALA A 49 -5.18 8.65 -2.66
C ALA A 49 -5.96 8.69 -3.98
N ALA A 50 -6.24 9.89 -4.49
CA ALA A 50 -6.96 10.04 -5.75
C ALA A 50 -6.18 9.45 -6.92
N GLU A 51 -4.87 9.67 -6.96
CA GLU A 51 -4.00 9.11 -8.00
C GLU A 51 -3.93 7.60 -7.92
N ILE A 52 -3.82 7.06 -6.70
CA ILE A 52 -3.81 5.61 -6.48
C ILE A 52 -5.11 4.98 -6.97
N ILE A 53 -6.24 5.56 -6.60
CA ILE A 53 -7.55 5.07 -7.00
C ILE A 53 -7.69 5.08 -8.53
N ALA A 54 -7.30 6.19 -9.17
CA ALA A 54 -7.38 6.31 -10.63
C ALA A 54 -6.52 5.23 -11.32
N GLU A 55 -5.32 4.99 -10.83
CA GLU A 55 -4.41 4.01 -11.39
C GLU A 55 -4.96 2.59 -11.23
N LEU A 56 -5.50 2.27 -10.06
CA LEU A 56 -6.07 0.95 -9.83
C LEU A 56 -7.32 0.70 -10.66
N LYS A 57 -8.15 1.71 -10.86
CA LYS A 57 -9.31 1.59 -11.74
C LYS A 57 -8.90 1.29 -13.18
N ALA A 58 -7.75 1.79 -13.61
CA ALA A 58 -7.22 1.50 -14.95
C ALA A 58 -6.65 0.08 -15.06
N ARG A 59 -6.18 -0.49 -13.96
CA ARG A 59 -5.54 -1.81 -13.93
C ARG A 59 -6.49 -2.95 -13.61
N PHE A 60 -7.48 -2.69 -12.77
CA PHE A 60 -8.38 -3.72 -12.24
C PHE A 60 -9.81 -3.44 -12.65
N ASP A 61 -10.49 -4.50 -13.07
CA ASP A 61 -11.91 -4.45 -13.37
C ASP A 61 -12.68 -4.86 -12.11
N ALA A 62 -13.25 -3.89 -11.41
CA ALA A 62 -13.95 -4.11 -10.15
C ALA A 62 -15.25 -3.31 -10.12
N PRO A 63 -16.25 -3.78 -9.35
CA PRO A 63 -17.48 -3.03 -9.15
C PRO A 63 -17.22 -1.62 -8.61
N GLU A 64 -18.13 -0.70 -8.88
CA GLU A 64 -18.03 0.67 -8.42
C GLU A 64 -17.94 0.72 -6.90
N GLY A 65 -17.02 1.53 -6.39
CA GLY A 65 -16.82 1.73 -4.96
C GLY A 65 -15.87 0.73 -4.30
N VAL A 66 -15.59 -0.41 -4.93
CA VAL A 66 -14.72 -1.44 -4.33
C VAL A 66 -13.29 -0.95 -4.22
N ILE A 67 -12.75 -0.35 -5.28
CA ILE A 67 -11.37 0.12 -5.29
C ILE A 67 -11.20 1.26 -4.28
N GLU A 68 -12.13 2.20 -4.24
CA GLU A 68 -12.09 3.31 -3.29
C GLU A 68 -12.07 2.79 -1.85
N THR A 69 -12.92 1.82 -1.54
CA THR A 69 -12.99 1.21 -0.22
C THR A 69 -11.69 0.48 0.13
N ASP A 70 -11.17 -0.30 -0.80
CA ASP A 70 -9.95 -1.08 -0.58
C ASP A 70 -8.74 -0.15 -0.37
N VAL A 71 -8.63 0.90 -1.16
CA VAL A 71 -7.55 1.89 -1.02
C VAL A 71 -7.66 2.58 0.34
N ALA A 72 -8.85 3.02 0.73
CA ALA A 72 -9.05 3.67 2.02
C ALA A 72 -8.65 2.77 3.19
N LYS A 73 -9.03 1.50 3.14
CA LYS A 73 -8.64 0.53 4.17
C LYS A 73 -7.14 0.33 4.21
N ALA A 74 -6.51 0.16 3.05
CA ALA A 74 -5.07 -0.05 2.97
C ALA A 74 -4.31 1.14 3.54
N LEU A 75 -4.68 2.36 3.17
CA LEU A 75 -4.03 3.56 3.66
C LEU A 75 -4.23 3.73 5.17
N THR A 76 -5.41 3.41 5.68
CA THR A 76 -5.69 3.48 7.11
C THR A 76 -4.78 2.52 7.89
N GLU A 77 -4.67 1.28 7.43
CA GLU A 77 -3.81 0.28 8.08
C GLU A 77 -2.34 0.67 8.02
N LEU A 78 -1.88 1.17 6.88
CA LEU A 78 -0.50 1.60 6.73
C LEU A 78 -0.18 2.79 7.65
N ARG A 79 -1.12 3.70 7.86
CA ARG A 79 -0.93 4.81 8.80
C ARG A 79 -0.85 4.35 10.23
N LYS A 80 -1.65 3.35 10.61
CA LYS A 80 -1.64 2.80 11.97
C LYS A 80 -0.28 2.24 12.35
N ILE A 81 0.42 1.64 11.41
CA ILE A 81 1.73 1.05 11.68
C ILE A 81 2.88 2.00 11.38
N GLY A 82 2.59 3.24 10.99
CA GLY A 82 3.61 4.23 10.69
C GLY A 82 4.33 4.02 9.36
N ALA A 83 3.70 3.31 8.42
CA ALA A 83 4.32 2.99 7.14
C ALA A 83 4.19 4.09 6.09
N LEU A 84 3.38 5.11 6.33
CA LEU A 84 3.19 6.21 5.40
C LEU A 84 3.89 7.48 5.88
N ASP A 85 4.52 8.17 4.94
CA ASP A 85 5.20 9.44 5.12
C ASP A 85 4.39 10.52 4.42
N GLY A 86 3.98 11.51 5.16
CA GLY A 86 3.20 12.62 4.63
C GLY A 86 1.70 12.62 4.92
#